data_3f643a46925d210a21051c815014bf8f
#
_entry.id   3f643a46925d210a21051c815014bf8f
#
_cell.length_a   1.000
_cell.length_b   1.000
_cell.length_c   1.000
_cell.angle_alpha   90.00
_cell.angle_beta   90.00
_cell.angle_gamma   90.00
#
_symmetry.space_group_name_H-M   'P 1'
#
loop_
_entity.id
_entity.type
_entity.pdbx_description
1 polymer ?
#
loop_
_entity_poly.entity_id
_entity_poly.type
_entity_poly.pdbx_seq_one_letter_code
_entity_poly.pdbx_strand_id
1 'polypeptide(L)'
;MIWIRGARLKTLPLAIAPVLIGASLAWRDASERRVAVAVLCGFVALLLQIAANFANDYSDGIRGTDAGRAIAGEQLSRGPARLVASGVNPKKVLVAAGICALAACLCGLAVIALTGYWWFILVGIACLAAGWFYVGGKHPYGYHYLGEVFVFIFFGLVATCGTMFALSGAITPDGLLGGSAAGLVAVAVLCVNNLRDIESDSNHGKHTWMTAMGQQNGTVFTIAILIISALIALHHLLQSSIYAANSIPLIALIAIIAILCAAQIAASYAIARKTYRRALPLCSLDSLTVAAIFMLSTMLA
;
A
#
# COMPACT_ATOMS: atom_id res chain seq x y z
N MET A 1 -19.72 10.97 -8.66
CA MET A 1 -19.53 10.14 -7.44
C MET A 1 -19.04 8.70 -7.70
N ILE A 2 -19.45 8.03 -8.82
CA ILE A 2 -19.08 6.62 -9.09
C ILE A 2 -17.58 6.41 -9.24
N TRP A 3 -16.83 7.30 -9.92
CA TRP A 3 -15.39 7.24 -10.12
C TRP A 3 -14.57 7.32 -8.83
N ILE A 4 -15.05 8.11 -7.85
CA ILE A 4 -14.43 8.19 -6.52
C ILE A 4 -14.51 6.84 -5.79
N ARG A 5 -15.61 6.10 -5.98
CA ARG A 5 -15.74 4.73 -5.43
C ARG A 5 -14.76 3.77 -6.09
N GLY A 6 -14.59 3.85 -7.42
CA GLY A 6 -13.61 3.05 -8.16
C GLY A 6 -12.16 3.35 -7.77
N ALA A 7 -11.84 4.61 -7.47
CA ALA A 7 -10.52 5.01 -6.98
C ALA A 7 -10.17 4.42 -5.60
N ARG A 8 -11.17 3.91 -4.84
CA ARG A 8 -11.01 3.23 -3.53
C ARG A 8 -10.22 4.06 -2.52
N LEU A 9 -10.69 5.26 -2.19
CA LEU A 9 -10.02 6.19 -1.27
C LEU A 9 -9.50 5.55 0.03
N LYS A 10 -10.19 4.51 0.53
CA LYS A 10 -9.80 3.78 1.75
C LYS A 10 -8.47 3.03 1.63
N THR A 11 -7.92 2.85 0.43
CA THR A 11 -6.63 2.19 0.20
C THR A 11 -5.51 3.18 -0.16
N LEU A 12 -5.81 4.46 -0.34
CA LEU A 12 -4.81 5.49 -0.67
C LEU A 12 -3.76 5.71 0.44
N PRO A 13 -4.06 5.56 1.75
CA PRO A 13 -3.04 5.59 2.78
C PRO A 13 -1.86 4.66 2.52
N LEU A 14 -2.11 3.48 1.93
CA LEU A 14 -1.04 2.52 1.57
C LEU A 14 -0.07 3.04 0.50
N ALA A 15 -0.50 3.97 -0.35
CA ALA A 15 0.37 4.58 -1.35
C ALA A 15 1.20 5.73 -0.76
N ILE A 16 0.61 6.48 0.18
CA ILE A 16 1.26 7.66 0.77
C ILE A 16 2.21 7.31 1.90
N ALA A 17 1.86 6.34 2.76
CA ALA A 17 2.68 5.97 3.92
C ALA A 17 4.14 5.66 3.56
N PRO A 18 4.45 4.79 2.58
CA PRO A 18 5.84 4.48 2.21
C PRO A 18 6.59 5.70 1.66
N VAL A 19 5.90 6.61 0.95
CA VAL A 19 6.50 7.86 0.47
C VAL A 19 6.85 8.78 1.65
N LEU A 20 5.97 8.89 2.63
CA LEU A 20 6.25 9.67 3.85
C LEU A 20 7.44 9.12 4.63
N ILE A 21 7.52 7.79 4.78
CA ILE A 21 8.67 7.12 5.41
C ILE A 21 9.96 7.43 4.64
N GLY A 22 9.99 7.19 3.33
CA GLY A 22 11.17 7.43 2.51
C GLY A 22 11.59 8.89 2.51
N ALA A 23 10.63 9.81 2.44
CA ALA A 23 10.90 11.25 2.48
C ALA A 23 11.44 11.69 3.83
N SER A 24 10.87 11.23 4.95
CA SER A 24 11.35 11.60 6.28
C SER A 24 12.77 11.11 6.54
N LEU A 25 13.07 9.86 6.19
CA LEU A 25 14.42 9.28 6.35
C LEU A 25 15.48 9.99 5.48
N ALA A 26 15.07 10.50 4.31
CA ALA A 26 15.94 11.26 3.43
C ALA A 26 16.10 12.74 3.82
N TRP A 27 15.24 13.28 4.69
CA TRP A 27 15.18 14.72 4.99
C TRP A 27 16.43 15.24 5.69
N ARG A 28 17.13 14.39 6.45
CA ARG A 28 18.37 14.73 7.14
C ARG A 28 19.50 15.15 6.19
N ASP A 29 19.51 14.56 4.99
CA ASP A 29 20.55 14.77 3.97
C ASP A 29 20.01 15.53 2.73
N ALA A 30 18.73 15.91 2.73
CA ALA A 30 18.09 16.58 1.59
C ALA A 30 18.37 18.08 1.56
N SER A 31 18.84 18.61 0.44
CA SER A 31 18.85 20.04 0.19
C SER A 31 17.41 20.57 -0.02
N GLU A 32 17.18 21.85 0.31
CA GLU A 32 15.85 22.53 0.23
C GLU A 32 15.09 22.36 -1.10
N ARG A 33 15.79 22.08 -2.20
CA ARG A 33 15.21 21.91 -3.53
C ARG A 33 14.32 20.67 -3.71
N ARG A 34 14.22 19.78 -2.71
CA ARG A 34 13.64 18.45 -2.90
C ARG A 34 12.19 18.29 -2.42
N VAL A 35 11.57 19.33 -1.86
CA VAL A 35 10.13 19.30 -1.52
C VAL A 35 9.27 18.95 -2.74
N ALA A 36 9.58 19.55 -3.90
CA ALA A 36 8.89 19.25 -5.15
C ALA A 36 9.03 17.77 -5.56
N VAL A 37 10.23 17.19 -5.37
CA VAL A 37 10.47 15.77 -5.67
C VAL A 37 9.65 14.87 -4.73
N ALA A 38 9.59 15.17 -3.43
CA ALA A 38 8.78 14.40 -2.47
C ALA A 38 7.28 14.44 -2.83
N VAL A 39 6.77 15.63 -3.18
CA VAL A 39 5.37 15.81 -3.61
C VAL A 39 5.09 15.02 -4.90
N LEU A 40 6.01 15.09 -5.88
CA LEU A 40 5.88 14.33 -7.13
C LEU A 40 5.92 12.82 -6.88
N CYS A 41 6.78 12.31 -5.99
CA CYS A 41 6.77 10.89 -5.59
C CYS A 41 5.41 10.50 -4.97
N GLY A 42 4.83 11.39 -4.14
CA GLY A 42 3.49 11.21 -3.61
C GLY A 42 2.42 11.10 -4.70
N PHE A 43 2.46 11.97 -5.71
CA PHE A 43 1.55 11.90 -6.86
C PHE A 43 1.77 10.64 -7.69
N VAL A 44 3.02 10.23 -7.94
CA VAL A 44 3.32 8.95 -8.63
C VAL A 44 2.67 7.79 -7.89
N ALA A 45 2.87 7.68 -6.58
CA ALA A 45 2.33 6.59 -5.77
C ALA A 45 0.79 6.58 -5.76
N LEU A 46 0.16 7.74 -5.55
CA LEU A 46 -1.31 7.88 -5.55
C LEU A 46 -1.92 7.55 -6.91
N LEU A 47 -1.35 8.08 -7.98
CA LEU A 47 -1.87 7.88 -9.33
C LEU A 47 -1.70 6.43 -9.78
N LEU A 48 -0.57 5.78 -9.48
CA LEU A 48 -0.37 4.35 -9.75
C LEU A 48 -1.35 3.49 -8.93
N GLN A 49 -1.60 3.83 -7.67
CA GLN A 49 -2.60 3.13 -6.84
C GLN A 49 -4.00 3.24 -7.44
N ILE A 50 -4.41 4.43 -7.88
CA ILE A 50 -5.72 4.64 -8.52
C ILE A 50 -5.78 3.91 -9.87
N ALA A 51 -4.72 3.98 -10.67
CA ALA A 51 -4.62 3.25 -11.93
C ALA A 51 -4.76 1.75 -11.72
N ALA A 52 -4.05 1.17 -10.73
CA ALA A 52 -4.15 -0.24 -10.38
C ALA A 52 -5.57 -0.61 -9.91
N ASN A 53 -6.23 0.23 -9.12
CA ASN A 53 -7.61 0.01 -8.69
C ASN A 53 -8.59 -0.07 -9.87
N PHE A 54 -8.44 0.83 -10.87
CA PHE A 54 -9.25 0.79 -12.09
C PHE A 54 -8.89 -0.39 -13.00
N ALA A 55 -7.59 -0.71 -13.16
CA ALA A 55 -7.15 -1.85 -13.94
C ALA A 55 -7.67 -3.18 -13.37
N ASN A 56 -7.66 -3.31 -12.04
CA ASN A 56 -8.22 -4.46 -11.35
C ASN A 56 -9.75 -4.56 -11.55
N ASP A 57 -10.46 -3.42 -11.45
CA ASP A 57 -11.91 -3.37 -11.68
C ASP A 57 -12.27 -3.76 -13.13
N TYR A 58 -11.48 -3.28 -14.11
CA TYR A 58 -11.62 -3.67 -15.51
C TYR A 58 -11.39 -5.17 -15.71
N SER A 59 -10.26 -5.70 -15.23
CA SER A 59 -9.85 -7.09 -15.50
C SER A 59 -10.75 -8.10 -14.81
N ASP A 60 -11.09 -7.87 -13.54
CA ASP A 60 -11.99 -8.73 -12.78
C ASP A 60 -13.43 -8.62 -13.33
N GLY A 61 -13.83 -7.42 -13.77
CA GLY A 61 -15.13 -7.17 -14.35
C GLY A 61 -15.37 -7.91 -15.68
N ILE A 62 -14.39 -7.92 -16.59
CA ILE A 62 -14.52 -8.66 -17.86
C ILE A 62 -14.41 -10.18 -17.69
N ARG A 63 -13.76 -10.66 -16.61
CA ARG A 63 -13.68 -12.08 -16.25
C ARG A 63 -14.90 -12.58 -15.48
N GLY A 64 -15.77 -11.67 -15.01
CA GLY A 64 -16.95 -12.03 -14.24
C GLY A 64 -16.69 -12.39 -12.77
N THR A 65 -15.44 -12.30 -12.29
CA THR A 65 -15.09 -12.59 -10.88
C THR A 65 -15.75 -11.65 -9.88
N ASP A 66 -16.17 -10.47 -10.34
CA ASP A 66 -16.86 -9.44 -9.55
C ASP A 66 -18.38 -9.36 -9.79
N ALA A 67 -19.00 -10.37 -10.42
CA ALA A 67 -20.41 -10.31 -10.84
C ALA A 67 -21.40 -9.99 -9.70
N GLY A 68 -21.11 -10.41 -8.45
CA GLY A 68 -21.93 -10.13 -7.26
C GLY A 68 -21.63 -8.78 -6.56
N ARG A 69 -20.81 -7.91 -7.15
CA ARG A 69 -20.34 -6.67 -6.51
C ARG A 69 -20.90 -5.38 -7.14
N ALA A 70 -22.13 -5.43 -7.64
CA ALA A 70 -22.83 -4.24 -8.15
C ALA A 70 -23.14 -3.23 -7.04
N ILE A 71 -23.18 -1.93 -7.37
CA ILE A 71 -23.50 -0.85 -6.40
C ILE A 71 -24.87 -1.08 -5.75
N ALA A 72 -25.87 -1.53 -6.51
CA ALA A 72 -27.20 -1.84 -5.99
C ALA A 72 -27.22 -2.99 -4.97
N GLY A 73 -26.23 -3.89 -5.04
CA GLY A 73 -26.06 -5.01 -4.11
C GLY A 73 -25.02 -4.75 -3.01
N GLU A 74 -24.50 -3.53 -2.85
CA GLU A 74 -23.41 -3.22 -1.92
C GLU A 74 -23.72 -3.60 -0.48
N GLN A 75 -25.00 -3.55 -0.07
CA GLN A 75 -25.41 -3.97 1.28
C GLN A 75 -25.34 -5.49 1.48
N LEU A 76 -25.46 -6.26 0.39
CA LEU A 76 -25.43 -7.73 0.38
C LEU A 76 -24.05 -8.26 -0.07
N SER A 77 -23.23 -7.43 -0.75
CA SER A 77 -21.92 -7.85 -1.25
C SER A 77 -20.86 -7.93 -0.16
N ARG A 78 -20.01 -8.94 -0.25
CA ARG A 78 -18.89 -9.16 0.68
C ARG A 78 -17.76 -8.12 0.54
N GLY A 79 -17.79 -7.21 -0.45
CA GLY A 79 -16.72 -6.27 -0.76
C GLY A 79 -17.18 -4.90 -1.28
N PRO A 80 -16.25 -3.99 -1.60
CA PRO A 80 -16.59 -2.70 -2.19
C PRO A 80 -17.23 -2.87 -3.56
N ALA A 81 -18.18 -1.97 -3.88
CA ALA A 81 -18.83 -1.95 -5.19
C ALA A 81 -17.80 -1.76 -6.32
N ARG A 82 -18.02 -2.45 -7.42
CA ARG A 82 -17.18 -2.45 -8.62
C ARG A 82 -17.90 -1.70 -9.75
N LEU A 83 -17.13 -0.89 -10.50
CA LEU A 83 -17.69 -0.07 -11.58
C LEU A 83 -18.25 -0.92 -12.71
N VAL A 84 -17.46 -1.90 -13.20
CA VAL A 84 -17.86 -2.76 -14.31
C VAL A 84 -19.06 -3.63 -13.90
N ALA A 85 -19.02 -4.26 -12.73
CA ALA A 85 -20.15 -5.02 -12.20
C ALA A 85 -21.40 -4.16 -11.97
N SER A 86 -21.26 -2.84 -11.82
CA SER A 86 -22.35 -1.87 -11.69
C SER A 86 -22.83 -1.30 -13.01
N GLY A 87 -22.42 -1.87 -14.15
CA GLY A 87 -22.88 -1.48 -15.48
C GLY A 87 -22.05 -0.37 -16.15
N VAL A 88 -20.92 0.06 -15.55
CA VAL A 88 -20.03 1.00 -16.25
C VAL A 88 -19.31 0.28 -17.37
N ASN A 89 -19.27 0.88 -18.55
CA ASN A 89 -18.61 0.30 -19.72
C ASN A 89 -17.11 0.02 -19.38
N PRO A 90 -16.63 -1.24 -19.54
CA PRO A 90 -15.26 -1.63 -19.21
C PRO A 90 -14.20 -0.77 -19.91
N LYS A 91 -14.43 -0.39 -21.17
CA LYS A 91 -13.50 0.48 -21.91
C LYS A 91 -13.31 1.84 -21.24
N LYS A 92 -14.37 2.42 -20.64
CA LYS A 92 -14.26 3.69 -19.90
C LYS A 92 -13.44 3.53 -18.62
N VAL A 93 -13.54 2.38 -17.94
CA VAL A 93 -12.75 2.09 -16.73
C VAL A 93 -11.28 1.90 -17.10
N LEU A 94 -10.99 1.20 -18.22
CA LEU A 94 -9.62 1.05 -18.73
C LEU A 94 -9.02 2.40 -19.15
N VAL A 95 -9.78 3.28 -19.80
CA VAL A 95 -9.32 4.63 -20.16
C VAL A 95 -8.99 5.43 -18.90
N ALA A 96 -9.83 5.35 -17.86
CA ALA A 96 -9.55 6.03 -16.58
C ALA A 96 -8.24 5.51 -15.94
N ALA A 97 -8.00 4.19 -15.96
CA ALA A 97 -6.73 3.60 -15.54
C ALA A 97 -5.55 4.15 -16.33
N GLY A 98 -5.68 4.22 -17.67
CA GLY A 98 -4.67 4.76 -18.58
C GLY A 98 -4.35 6.24 -18.33
N ILE A 99 -5.37 7.06 -18.07
CA ILE A 99 -5.19 8.50 -17.74
C ILE A 99 -4.40 8.64 -16.44
N CYS A 100 -4.75 7.88 -15.40
CA CYS A 100 -4.02 7.92 -14.13
C CYS A 100 -2.58 7.41 -14.29
N ALA A 101 -2.36 6.34 -15.06
CA ALA A 101 -1.03 5.82 -15.36
C ALA A 101 -0.18 6.83 -16.12
N LEU A 102 -0.74 7.49 -17.14
CA LEU A 102 -0.06 8.55 -17.89
C LEU A 102 0.31 9.72 -17.00
N ALA A 103 -0.60 10.19 -16.14
CA ALA A 103 -0.32 11.25 -15.19
C ALA A 103 0.79 10.84 -14.20
N ALA A 104 0.80 9.59 -13.73
CA ALA A 104 1.91 9.07 -12.92
C ALA A 104 3.23 9.08 -13.67
N CYS A 105 3.24 8.69 -14.96
CA CYS A 105 4.44 8.76 -15.80
C CYS A 105 4.96 10.19 -15.95
N LEU A 106 4.08 11.17 -16.17
CA LEU A 106 4.48 12.58 -16.27
C LEU A 106 5.10 13.08 -14.96
N CYS A 107 4.51 12.72 -13.81
CA CYS A 107 5.11 13.04 -12.50
C CYS A 107 6.47 12.34 -12.32
N GLY A 108 6.59 11.07 -12.72
CA GLY A 108 7.84 10.32 -12.65
C GLY A 108 8.94 10.92 -13.57
N LEU A 109 8.59 11.34 -14.78
CA LEU A 109 9.51 12.04 -15.68
C LEU A 109 9.94 13.40 -15.10
N ALA A 110 9.05 14.11 -14.40
CA ALA A 110 9.41 15.34 -13.69
C ALA A 110 10.40 15.06 -12.54
N VAL A 111 10.22 13.95 -11.77
CA VAL A 111 11.21 13.51 -10.78
C VAL A 111 12.57 13.27 -11.45
N ILE A 112 12.59 12.55 -12.59
CA ILE A 112 13.83 12.26 -13.32
C ILE A 112 14.48 13.56 -13.80
N ALA A 113 13.72 14.49 -14.36
CA ALA A 113 14.24 15.78 -14.83
C ALA A 113 14.85 16.62 -13.68
N LEU A 114 14.25 16.57 -12.49
CA LEU A 114 14.74 17.31 -11.32
C LEU A 114 15.95 16.65 -10.64
N THR A 115 16.07 15.32 -10.70
CA THR A 115 17.10 14.55 -9.99
C THR A 115 18.24 14.09 -10.87
N GLY A 116 18.03 13.95 -12.19
CA GLY A 116 19.00 13.39 -13.13
C GLY A 116 19.10 11.87 -13.10
N TYR A 117 18.27 11.16 -12.33
CA TYR A 117 18.35 9.69 -12.17
C TYR A 117 17.58 8.97 -13.29
N TRP A 118 18.15 8.90 -14.49
CA TRP A 118 17.51 8.32 -15.69
C TRP A 118 17.12 6.85 -15.53
N TRP A 119 17.80 6.08 -14.68
CA TRP A 119 17.47 4.69 -14.40
C TRP A 119 16.08 4.50 -13.75
N PHE A 120 15.48 5.55 -13.19
CA PHE A 120 14.10 5.51 -12.70
C PHE A 120 13.07 5.23 -13.80
N ILE A 121 13.42 5.39 -15.09
CA ILE A 121 12.59 4.94 -16.21
C ILE A 121 12.35 3.42 -16.09
N LEU A 122 13.39 2.64 -15.78
CA LEU A 122 13.27 1.18 -15.63
C LEU A 122 12.38 0.83 -14.42
N VAL A 123 12.49 1.57 -13.32
CA VAL A 123 11.63 1.39 -12.14
C VAL A 123 10.18 1.71 -12.52
N GLY A 124 9.93 2.80 -13.24
CA GLY A 124 8.59 3.17 -13.71
C GLY A 124 7.96 2.09 -14.61
N ILE A 125 8.74 1.56 -15.56
CA ILE A 125 8.30 0.43 -16.43
C ILE A 125 7.97 -0.79 -15.57
N ALA A 126 8.83 -1.14 -14.61
CA ALA A 126 8.58 -2.26 -13.69
C ALA A 126 7.31 -2.07 -12.86
N CYS A 127 7.06 -0.86 -12.34
CA CYS A 127 5.84 -0.53 -11.59
C CYS A 127 4.58 -0.68 -12.46
N LEU A 128 4.61 -0.17 -13.70
CA LEU A 128 3.48 -0.28 -14.64
C LEU A 128 3.22 -1.75 -15.02
N ALA A 129 4.29 -2.50 -15.31
CA ALA A 129 4.21 -3.93 -15.61
C ALA A 129 3.64 -4.72 -14.42
N ALA A 130 4.14 -4.47 -13.21
CA ALA A 130 3.63 -5.09 -11.99
C ALA A 130 2.15 -4.76 -11.78
N GLY A 131 1.75 -3.50 -11.93
CA GLY A 131 0.35 -3.10 -11.79
C GLY A 131 -0.57 -3.75 -12.82
N TRP A 132 -0.13 -3.85 -14.07
CA TRP A 132 -0.92 -4.46 -15.14
C TRP A 132 -1.02 -5.99 -15.00
N PHE A 133 0.11 -6.67 -14.83
CA PHE A 133 0.15 -8.13 -14.79
C PHE A 133 -0.32 -8.73 -13.45
N TYR A 134 -0.67 -7.91 -12.47
CA TYR A 134 -1.27 -8.40 -11.22
C TYR A 134 -2.57 -9.16 -11.48
N VAL A 135 -3.48 -8.60 -12.28
CA VAL A 135 -4.75 -9.22 -12.69
C VAL A 135 -4.94 -9.27 -14.21
N GLY A 136 -4.11 -8.55 -14.97
CA GLY A 136 -4.18 -8.47 -16.44
C GLY A 136 -3.40 -9.59 -17.13
N GLY A 137 -3.60 -9.71 -18.45
CA GLY A 137 -2.92 -10.70 -19.28
C GLY A 137 -3.51 -12.11 -19.18
N LYS A 138 -2.85 -13.09 -19.82
CA LYS A 138 -3.29 -14.50 -19.84
C LYS A 138 -2.95 -15.25 -18.54
N HIS A 139 -1.84 -14.88 -17.88
CA HIS A 139 -1.33 -15.50 -16.66
C HIS A 139 -1.02 -14.41 -15.63
N PRO A 140 -2.05 -13.86 -14.94
CA PRO A 140 -1.83 -12.82 -13.95
C PRO A 140 -1.14 -13.39 -12.72
N TYR A 141 -0.02 -12.79 -12.31
CA TYR A 141 0.77 -13.31 -11.18
C TYR A 141 0.03 -13.23 -9.84
N GLY A 142 -0.94 -12.30 -9.69
CA GLY A 142 -1.80 -12.24 -8.51
C GLY A 142 -2.72 -13.45 -8.33
N TYR A 143 -2.83 -14.30 -9.39
CA TYR A 143 -3.55 -15.57 -9.34
C TYR A 143 -2.63 -16.78 -9.06
N HIS A 144 -1.32 -16.55 -8.88
CA HIS A 144 -0.30 -17.61 -8.75
C HIS A 144 0.61 -17.41 -7.53
N TYR A 145 0.05 -17.08 -6.37
CA TYR A 145 0.75 -16.90 -5.07
C TYR A 145 1.81 -15.80 -5.03
N LEU A 146 1.95 -15.00 -6.09
CA LEU A 146 2.96 -13.94 -6.15
C LEU A 146 2.42 -12.56 -5.78
N GLY A 147 1.10 -12.43 -5.57
CA GLY A 147 0.47 -11.16 -5.23
C GLY A 147 1.04 -10.50 -4.00
N GLU A 148 1.18 -11.27 -2.92
CA GLU A 148 1.71 -10.82 -1.63
C GLU A 148 3.18 -10.39 -1.74
N VAL A 149 4.00 -11.12 -2.50
CA VAL A 149 5.42 -10.81 -2.73
C VAL A 149 5.57 -9.49 -3.48
N PHE A 150 4.84 -9.33 -4.59
CA PHE A 150 4.93 -8.11 -5.39
C PHE A 150 4.37 -6.89 -4.66
N VAL A 151 3.32 -7.06 -3.85
CA VAL A 151 2.80 -5.98 -3.00
C VAL A 151 3.85 -5.56 -1.98
N PHE A 152 4.53 -6.51 -1.32
CA PHE A 152 5.63 -6.20 -0.40
C PHE A 152 6.74 -5.38 -1.09
N ILE A 153 7.17 -5.83 -2.28
CA ILE A 153 8.25 -5.18 -3.03
C ILE A 153 7.83 -3.78 -3.49
N PHE A 154 6.70 -3.63 -4.18
CA PHE A 154 6.35 -2.38 -4.84
C PHE A 154 5.74 -1.35 -3.90
N PHE A 155 4.84 -1.76 -2.98
CA PHE A 155 4.21 -0.87 -2.00
C PHE A 155 5.05 -0.64 -0.75
N GLY A 156 6.05 -1.48 -0.50
CA GLY A 156 6.99 -1.32 0.59
C GLY A 156 8.32 -0.77 0.10
N LEU A 157 9.16 -1.68 -0.39
CA LEU A 157 10.56 -1.38 -0.69
C LEU A 157 10.73 -0.35 -1.82
N VAL A 158 10.08 -0.55 -2.97
CA VAL A 158 10.25 0.35 -4.13
C VAL A 158 9.70 1.74 -3.81
N ALA A 159 8.53 1.84 -3.19
CA ALA A 159 7.93 3.14 -2.86
C ALA A 159 8.76 3.89 -1.81
N THR A 160 9.21 3.22 -0.75
CA THR A 160 9.99 3.84 0.33
C THR A 160 11.42 4.15 -0.12
N CYS A 161 12.16 3.13 -0.58
CA CYS A 161 13.56 3.29 -0.97
C CYS A 161 13.72 4.11 -2.25
N GLY A 162 12.76 4.01 -3.19
CA GLY A 162 12.73 4.84 -4.38
C GLY A 162 12.54 6.32 -4.05
N THR A 163 11.62 6.65 -3.13
CA THR A 163 11.44 8.02 -2.65
C THR A 163 12.68 8.51 -1.91
N MET A 164 13.22 7.70 -1.01
CA MET A 164 14.44 8.03 -0.28
C MET A 164 15.60 8.30 -1.23
N PHE A 165 15.83 7.44 -2.22
CA PHE A 165 16.90 7.61 -3.21
C PHE A 165 16.67 8.86 -4.08
N ALA A 166 15.43 9.14 -4.50
CA ALA A 166 15.11 10.34 -5.27
C ALA A 166 15.49 11.64 -4.52
N LEU A 167 15.43 11.61 -3.19
CA LEU A 167 15.70 12.75 -2.34
C LEU A 167 17.15 12.88 -1.87
N SER A 168 17.80 11.78 -1.51
CA SER A 168 19.15 11.75 -0.92
C SER A 168 20.23 11.17 -1.82
N GLY A 169 19.86 10.46 -2.88
CA GLY A 169 20.80 9.73 -3.75
C GLY A 169 21.35 8.43 -3.12
N ALA A 170 20.80 8.00 -1.98
CA ALA A 170 21.23 6.82 -1.26
C ALA A 170 20.06 6.03 -0.67
N ILE A 171 20.27 4.75 -0.41
CA ILE A 171 19.35 3.89 0.35
C ILE A 171 20.12 3.47 1.61
N THR A 172 19.52 3.73 2.79
CA THR A 172 20.08 3.34 4.07
C THR A 172 19.40 2.07 4.61
N PRO A 173 19.99 1.40 5.63
CA PRO A 173 19.34 0.31 6.34
C PRO A 173 17.96 0.72 6.91
N ASP A 174 17.83 1.95 7.40
CA ASP A 174 16.55 2.48 7.90
C ASP A 174 15.50 2.59 6.79
N GLY A 175 15.91 2.92 5.56
CA GLY A 175 15.04 2.90 4.39
C GLY A 175 14.52 1.50 4.06
N LEU A 176 15.36 0.48 4.19
CA LEU A 176 14.96 -0.91 4.02
C LEU A 176 14.02 -1.37 5.15
N LEU A 177 14.30 -0.99 6.41
CA LEU A 177 13.42 -1.28 7.54
C LEU A 177 12.06 -0.60 7.38
N GLY A 178 12.03 0.70 7.04
CA GLY A 178 10.81 1.45 6.80
C GLY A 178 10.00 0.90 5.62
N GLY A 179 10.68 0.54 4.53
CA GLY A 179 10.07 -0.12 3.38
C GLY A 179 9.49 -1.49 3.73
N SER A 180 10.19 -2.26 4.58
CA SER A 180 9.69 -3.55 5.06
C SER A 180 8.45 -3.39 5.93
N ALA A 181 8.45 -2.42 6.86
CA ALA A 181 7.30 -2.14 7.70
C ALA A 181 6.07 -1.74 6.84
N ALA A 182 6.23 -0.79 5.91
CA ALA A 182 5.16 -0.37 5.00
C ALA A 182 4.67 -1.54 4.12
N GLY A 183 5.59 -2.35 3.60
CA GLY A 183 5.29 -3.52 2.78
C GLY A 183 4.48 -4.57 3.53
N LEU A 184 4.80 -4.85 4.79
CA LEU A 184 4.04 -5.79 5.63
C LEU A 184 2.61 -5.31 5.86
N VAL A 185 2.38 -4.01 6.11
CA VAL A 185 1.02 -3.47 6.22
C VAL A 185 0.26 -3.59 4.88
N ALA A 186 0.93 -3.30 3.76
CA ALA A 186 0.31 -3.44 2.45
C ALA A 186 -0.07 -4.89 2.14
N VAL A 187 0.80 -5.86 2.48
CA VAL A 187 0.50 -7.31 2.40
C VAL A 187 -0.66 -7.67 3.32
N ALA A 188 -0.71 -7.14 4.55
CA ALA A 188 -1.82 -7.42 5.46
C ALA A 188 -3.17 -6.95 4.88
N VAL A 189 -3.22 -5.78 4.25
CA VAL A 189 -4.43 -5.30 3.56
C VAL A 189 -4.81 -6.21 2.40
N LEU A 190 -3.84 -6.70 1.62
CA LEU A 190 -4.09 -7.69 0.57
C LEU A 190 -4.61 -9.01 1.18
N CYS A 191 -4.00 -9.49 2.25
CA CYS A 191 -4.44 -10.69 2.97
C CYS A 191 -5.88 -10.56 3.49
N VAL A 192 -6.26 -9.40 4.05
CA VAL A 192 -7.65 -9.13 4.50
C VAL A 192 -8.64 -9.20 3.32
N ASN A 193 -8.26 -8.68 2.14
CA ASN A 193 -9.07 -8.83 0.94
C ASN A 193 -9.20 -10.30 0.52
N ASN A 194 -8.08 -11.02 0.47
CA ASN A 194 -8.05 -12.43 0.07
C ASN A 194 -8.73 -13.34 1.10
N LEU A 195 -8.64 -13.06 2.42
CA LEU A 195 -9.39 -13.76 3.47
C LEU A 195 -10.91 -13.62 3.30
N ARG A 196 -11.37 -12.42 2.92
CA ARG A 196 -12.79 -12.19 2.64
C ARG A 196 -13.26 -13.00 1.45
N ASP A 197 -12.40 -13.16 0.46
CA ASP A 197 -12.75 -13.66 -0.87
C ASP A 197 -12.30 -15.12 -1.10
N ILE A 198 -11.81 -15.87 -0.07
CA ILE A 198 -11.27 -17.24 -0.20
C ILE A 198 -12.18 -18.14 -1.04
N GLU A 199 -13.47 -18.19 -0.73
CA GLU A 199 -14.43 -19.06 -1.40
C GLU A 199 -14.60 -18.67 -2.88
N SER A 200 -14.74 -17.37 -3.14
CA SER A 200 -14.86 -16.86 -4.50
C SER A 200 -13.57 -17.05 -5.29
N ASP A 201 -12.41 -16.75 -4.71
CA ASP A 201 -11.11 -16.89 -5.34
C ASP A 201 -10.83 -18.35 -5.73
N SER A 202 -11.13 -19.30 -4.84
CA SER A 202 -10.98 -20.74 -5.10
C SER A 202 -11.87 -21.21 -6.24
N ASN A 203 -13.13 -20.75 -6.30
CA ASN A 203 -14.07 -21.15 -7.34
C ASN A 203 -13.70 -20.59 -8.73
N HIS A 204 -12.93 -19.50 -8.79
CA HIS A 204 -12.46 -18.89 -10.04
C HIS A 204 -10.99 -19.21 -10.37
N GLY A 205 -10.38 -20.19 -9.69
CA GLY A 205 -9.01 -20.64 -9.94
C GLY A 205 -7.95 -19.59 -9.58
N LYS A 206 -8.27 -18.67 -8.65
CA LYS A 206 -7.30 -17.71 -8.13
C LYS A 206 -6.64 -18.28 -6.89
N HIS A 207 -5.33 -18.51 -6.99
CA HIS A 207 -4.50 -19.06 -5.94
C HIS A 207 -3.75 -17.93 -5.22
N THR A 208 -4.08 -17.71 -3.94
CA THR A 208 -3.44 -16.72 -3.06
C THR A 208 -2.89 -17.42 -1.83
N TRP A 209 -2.04 -16.76 -1.04
CA TRP A 209 -1.59 -17.33 0.23
C TRP A 209 -2.77 -17.66 1.15
N MET A 210 -3.84 -16.86 1.09
CA MET A 210 -5.03 -17.10 1.93
C MET A 210 -5.83 -18.32 1.47
N THR A 211 -5.93 -18.59 0.16
CA THR A 211 -6.56 -19.82 -0.34
C THR A 211 -5.76 -21.06 0.04
N ALA A 212 -4.40 -20.97 0.10
CA ALA A 212 -3.54 -22.07 0.52
C ALA A 212 -3.57 -22.32 2.04
N MET A 213 -3.52 -21.26 2.85
CA MET A 213 -3.49 -21.36 4.32
C MET A 213 -4.87 -21.63 4.92
N GLY A 214 -5.94 -21.27 4.21
CA GLY A 214 -7.29 -21.30 4.72
C GLY A 214 -7.59 -20.16 5.71
N GLN A 215 -8.83 -20.10 6.14
CA GLN A 215 -9.37 -19.00 6.92
C GLN A 215 -8.66 -18.77 8.26
N GLN A 216 -8.38 -19.85 8.99
CA GLN A 216 -7.81 -19.78 10.34
C GLN A 216 -6.34 -19.38 10.31
N ASN A 217 -5.51 -20.13 9.58
CA ASN A 217 -4.07 -19.87 9.49
C ASN A 217 -3.79 -18.52 8.80
N GLY A 218 -4.57 -18.18 7.75
CA GLY A 218 -4.47 -16.90 7.08
C GLY A 218 -4.80 -15.73 8.00
N THR A 219 -5.79 -15.87 8.90
CA THR A 219 -6.09 -14.86 9.92
C THR A 219 -4.91 -14.66 10.87
N VAL A 220 -4.34 -15.75 11.40
CA VAL A 220 -3.17 -15.69 12.29
C VAL A 220 -1.97 -15.06 11.58
N PHE A 221 -1.69 -15.49 10.35
CA PHE A 221 -0.61 -14.93 9.54
C PHE A 221 -0.78 -13.42 9.32
N THR A 222 -2.00 -12.98 8.96
CA THR A 222 -2.28 -11.55 8.71
C THR A 222 -2.06 -10.70 9.95
N ILE A 223 -2.47 -11.18 11.13
CA ILE A 223 -2.23 -10.49 12.40
C ILE A 223 -0.73 -10.49 12.74
N ALA A 224 -0.04 -11.59 12.52
CA ALA A 224 1.39 -11.70 12.81
C ALA A 224 2.22 -10.69 12.00
N ILE A 225 1.95 -10.52 10.69
CA ILE A 225 2.69 -9.56 9.86
C ILE A 225 2.39 -8.11 10.23
N LEU A 226 1.18 -7.79 10.70
CA LEU A 226 0.86 -6.46 11.26
C LEU A 226 1.68 -6.19 12.53
N ILE A 227 1.74 -7.16 13.44
CA ILE A 227 2.55 -7.05 14.67
C ILE A 227 4.04 -6.87 14.32
N ILE A 228 4.57 -7.64 13.37
CA ILE A 228 5.97 -7.51 12.93
C ILE A 228 6.23 -6.11 12.38
N SER A 229 5.31 -5.55 11.56
CA SER A 229 5.44 -4.17 11.08
C SER A 229 5.50 -3.16 12.22
N ALA A 230 4.62 -3.30 13.22
CA ALA A 230 4.62 -2.43 14.39
C ALA A 230 5.90 -2.55 15.24
N LEU A 231 6.43 -3.78 15.38
CA LEU A 231 7.70 -4.01 16.10
C LEU A 231 8.89 -3.37 15.37
N ILE A 232 8.92 -3.41 14.03
CA ILE A 232 9.95 -2.71 13.24
C ILE A 232 9.87 -1.20 13.48
N ALA A 233 8.67 -0.61 13.42
CA ALA A 233 8.48 0.82 13.66
C ALA A 233 8.87 1.20 15.09
N LEU A 234 8.48 0.41 16.09
CA LEU A 234 8.83 0.62 17.49
C LEU A 234 10.35 0.50 17.71
N HIS A 235 11.00 -0.51 17.12
CA HIS A 235 12.45 -0.67 17.21
C HIS A 235 13.18 0.57 16.68
N HIS A 236 12.77 1.09 15.52
CA HIS A 236 13.36 2.30 14.93
C HIS A 236 13.15 3.53 15.85
N LEU A 237 11.94 3.70 16.42
CA LEU A 237 11.65 4.78 17.36
C LEU A 237 12.53 4.71 18.62
N LEU A 238 12.67 3.53 19.21
CA LEU A 238 13.47 3.34 20.41
C LEU A 238 14.96 3.60 20.16
N GLN A 239 15.49 3.11 19.02
CA GLN A 239 16.88 3.40 18.64
C GLN A 239 17.10 4.92 18.47
N SER A 240 16.24 5.59 17.71
CA SER A 240 16.33 7.04 17.53
C SER A 240 16.28 7.80 18.84
N SER A 241 15.42 7.36 19.80
CA SER A 241 15.28 7.99 21.12
C SER A 241 16.52 7.82 22.01
N ILE A 242 17.26 6.71 21.88
CA ILE A 242 18.48 6.45 22.66
C ILE A 242 19.63 7.35 22.17
N TYR A 243 19.72 7.60 20.87
CA TYR A 243 20.78 8.41 20.27
C TYR A 243 20.45 9.89 20.15
N ALA A 244 19.20 10.30 20.47
CA ALA A 244 18.79 11.70 20.38
C ALA A 244 19.43 12.55 21.48
N ALA A 245 19.99 13.70 21.10
CA ALA A 245 20.45 14.72 22.06
C ALA A 245 19.30 15.32 22.88
N ASN A 246 18.09 15.28 22.34
CA ASN A 246 16.85 15.72 23.00
C ASN A 246 15.95 14.49 23.24
N SER A 247 15.95 13.95 24.44
CA SER A 247 15.07 12.84 24.82
C SER A 247 13.59 13.23 24.67
N ILE A 248 12.81 12.37 23.99
CA ILE A 248 11.35 12.49 24.01
C ILE A 248 10.89 12.46 25.47
N PRO A 249 10.01 13.37 25.93
CA PRO A 249 9.38 13.21 27.22
C PRO A 249 8.73 11.83 27.33
N LEU A 250 8.98 11.12 28.42
CA LEU A 250 8.46 9.75 28.63
C LEU A 250 6.95 9.66 28.36
N ILE A 251 6.20 10.69 28.73
CA ILE A 251 4.75 10.77 28.49
C ILE A 251 4.44 10.74 27.00
N ALA A 252 5.20 11.47 26.16
CA ALA A 252 4.99 11.48 24.72
C ALA A 252 5.34 10.12 24.08
N LEU A 253 6.42 9.48 24.53
CA LEU A 253 6.78 8.13 24.08
C LEU A 253 5.69 7.11 24.43
N ILE A 254 5.17 7.15 25.67
CA ILE A 254 4.06 6.29 26.10
C ILE A 254 2.82 6.54 25.24
N ALA A 255 2.47 7.79 24.95
CA ALA A 255 1.32 8.13 24.11
C ALA A 255 1.47 7.60 22.68
N ILE A 256 2.64 7.72 22.07
CA ILE A 256 2.92 7.19 20.72
C ILE A 256 2.76 5.66 20.71
N ILE A 257 3.36 4.97 21.68
CA ILE A 257 3.24 3.50 21.79
C ILE A 257 1.77 3.10 22.00
N ALA A 258 1.03 3.82 22.84
CA ALA A 258 -0.38 3.55 23.09
C ALA A 258 -1.23 3.71 21.81
N ILE A 259 -0.98 4.73 21.00
CA ILE A 259 -1.67 4.94 19.70
C ILE A 259 -1.36 3.78 18.75
N LEU A 260 -0.09 3.38 18.62
CA LEU A 260 0.30 2.24 17.80
C LEU A 260 -0.40 0.95 18.26
N CYS A 261 -0.34 0.66 19.56
CA CYS A 261 -1.01 -0.51 20.12
C CYS A 261 -2.52 -0.50 19.88
N ALA A 262 -3.17 0.66 20.07
CA ALA A 262 -4.61 0.79 19.82
C ALA A 262 -4.97 0.53 18.36
N ALA A 263 -4.19 1.07 17.40
CA ALA A 263 -4.39 0.81 15.97
C ALA A 263 -4.23 -0.68 15.64
N GLN A 264 -3.17 -1.33 16.14
CA GLN A 264 -2.90 -2.76 15.95
C GLN A 264 -4.00 -3.64 16.56
N ILE A 265 -4.45 -3.34 17.78
CA ILE A 265 -5.52 -4.09 18.44
C ILE A 265 -6.83 -3.95 17.66
N ALA A 266 -7.20 -2.73 17.24
CA ALA A 266 -8.42 -2.50 16.48
C ALA A 266 -8.43 -3.25 15.15
N ALA A 267 -7.32 -3.21 14.39
CA ALA A 267 -7.17 -3.93 13.13
C ALA A 267 -7.21 -5.45 13.35
N SER A 268 -6.41 -5.97 14.28
CA SER A 268 -6.34 -7.40 14.62
C SER A 268 -7.68 -7.95 15.11
N TYR A 269 -8.38 -7.21 15.97
CA TYR A 269 -9.72 -7.58 16.44
C TYR A 269 -10.72 -7.65 15.28
N ALA A 270 -10.71 -6.66 14.38
CA ALA A 270 -11.60 -6.66 13.22
C ALA A 270 -11.32 -7.85 12.26
N ILE A 271 -10.03 -8.23 12.09
CA ILE A 271 -9.63 -9.39 11.29
C ILE A 271 -10.10 -10.69 11.97
N ALA A 272 -9.82 -10.87 13.26
CA ALA A 272 -10.20 -12.05 14.03
C ALA A 272 -11.73 -12.27 14.05
N ARG A 273 -12.50 -11.17 14.11
CA ARG A 273 -13.98 -11.20 14.07
C ARG A 273 -14.54 -11.30 12.65
N LYS A 274 -13.67 -11.43 11.62
CA LYS A 274 -14.05 -11.52 10.21
C LYS A 274 -14.88 -10.31 9.72
N THR A 275 -14.75 -9.16 10.38
CA THR A 275 -15.42 -7.91 10.00
C THR A 275 -14.59 -7.15 8.96
N TYR A 276 -14.37 -7.75 7.78
CA TYR A 276 -13.44 -7.27 6.76
C TYR A 276 -13.74 -5.85 6.25
N ARG A 277 -15.03 -5.44 6.25
CA ARG A 277 -15.41 -4.06 5.89
C ARG A 277 -14.83 -3.02 6.85
N ARG A 278 -14.57 -3.38 8.11
CA ARG A 278 -13.91 -2.55 9.13
C ARG A 278 -12.41 -2.79 9.15
N ALA A 279 -11.96 -4.04 8.99
CA ALA A 279 -10.54 -4.40 9.00
C ALA A 279 -9.75 -3.68 7.89
N LEU A 280 -10.26 -3.64 6.66
CA LEU A 280 -9.59 -2.99 5.52
C LEU A 280 -9.21 -1.52 5.77
N PRO A 281 -10.14 -0.62 6.14
CA PRO A 281 -9.76 0.76 6.43
C PRO A 281 -8.89 0.89 7.68
N LEU A 282 -9.05 0.04 8.70
CA LEU A 282 -8.21 0.07 9.90
C LEU A 282 -6.77 -0.31 9.56
N CYS A 283 -6.53 -1.40 8.82
CA CYS A 283 -5.19 -1.76 8.37
C CYS A 283 -4.60 -0.69 7.43
N SER A 284 -5.41 -0.09 6.56
CA SER A 284 -4.93 0.97 5.68
C SER A 284 -4.54 2.24 6.47
N LEU A 285 -5.30 2.62 7.50
CA LEU A 285 -4.94 3.74 8.38
C LEU A 285 -3.72 3.43 9.25
N ASP A 286 -3.54 2.16 9.63
CA ASP A 286 -2.37 1.72 10.39
C ASP A 286 -1.06 1.98 9.63
N SER A 287 -1.07 1.96 8.29
CA SER A 287 0.10 2.36 7.49
C SER A 287 0.53 3.81 7.76
N LEU A 288 -0.42 4.72 8.00
CA LEU A 288 -0.10 6.10 8.38
C LEU A 288 0.42 6.19 9.82
N THR A 289 -0.05 5.32 10.72
CA THR A 289 0.49 5.24 12.08
C THR A 289 1.96 4.81 12.05
N VAL A 290 2.29 3.78 11.27
CA VAL A 290 3.67 3.35 11.04
C VAL A 290 4.50 4.48 10.43
N ALA A 291 3.99 5.16 9.39
CA ALA A 291 4.68 6.29 8.77
C ALA A 291 4.93 7.43 9.77
N ALA A 292 3.94 7.79 10.58
CA ALA A 292 4.06 8.83 11.60
C ALA A 292 5.16 8.51 12.62
N ILE A 293 5.32 7.24 13.00
CA ILE A 293 6.38 6.81 13.90
C ILE A 293 7.75 7.01 13.26
N PHE A 294 7.94 6.61 12.01
CA PHE A 294 9.20 6.86 11.29
C PHE A 294 9.49 8.36 11.14
N MET A 295 8.48 9.18 10.82
CA MET A 295 8.62 10.64 10.74
C MET A 295 9.03 11.26 12.08
N LEU A 296 8.37 10.85 13.17
CA LEU A 296 8.71 11.33 14.52
C LEU A 296 10.12 10.92 14.93
N SER A 297 10.49 9.66 14.67
CA SER A 297 11.83 9.17 15.02
C SER A 297 12.95 9.91 14.28
N THR A 298 12.72 10.33 13.04
CA THR A 298 13.70 11.14 12.28
C THR A 298 13.78 12.60 12.75
N MET A 299 12.69 13.15 13.28
CA MET A 299 12.69 14.50 13.88
C MET A 299 13.44 14.56 15.21
N LEU A 300 13.57 13.44 15.87
CA LEU A 300 14.20 13.31 17.19
C LEU A 300 15.72 13.01 17.10
N ALA A 301 16.12 12.32 16.07
CA ALA A 301 17.52 11.96 15.82
C ALA A 301 18.31 13.09 15.18
#